data_edaa2a59d6b5b7ab1ba70ed980d91b8a
#
_entry.id   edaa2a59d6b5b7ab1ba70ed980d91b8a
#
_cell.length_a   1.000
_cell.length_b   1.000
_cell.length_c   1.000
_cell.angle_alpha   90.00
_cell.angle_beta   90.00
_cell.angle_gamma   90.00
#
_symmetry.space_group_name_H-M   'P 1'
#
loop_
_entity.id
_entity.type
_entity.pdbx_description
1 polymer ?
#
loop_
_entity_poly.entity_id
_entity_poly.type
_entity_poly.pdbx_seq_one_letter_code
_entity_poly.pdbx_strand_id
1 'polypeptide(L)'
;YFCFMQLFFTENTENEFTLSSEESKHVTRVLRKREGDILNFTNGKGQLLIAGITTSDIRKTRVRISEKIEKEKQHNYYLHIAIAPTKNMDRFEWFLEKATEIGIDEITPIICHHSERKVVKTERCNRILLSAMKQSLKYHLPKLNEAISFKDFIKGDFDGSKYLAHCEKGEKIELRKEKKEKRTLILIGPEGDFSPTEIDIALQNEFKSVSLGNSRLRTETAGIVAVHTISIK
;
A
#
# COMPACT_ATOMS: atom_id res chain seq x y z
N TYR A 1 10.05 -21.36 14.88
CA TYR A 1 10.63 -21.69 13.57
C TYR A 1 9.94 -20.83 12.52
N PHE A 2 10.55 -19.69 12.15
CA PHE A 2 10.15 -18.95 10.97
C PHE A 2 10.63 -19.73 9.74
N CYS A 3 9.73 -20.48 9.12
CA CYS A 3 9.97 -21.00 7.79
C CYS A 3 10.04 -19.78 6.87
N PHE A 4 11.23 -19.45 6.34
CA PHE A 4 11.43 -18.34 5.39
C PHE A 4 10.77 -18.73 4.06
N MET A 5 9.44 -18.60 4.00
CA MET A 5 8.74 -18.64 2.72
C MET A 5 9.12 -17.39 1.96
N GLN A 6 9.80 -17.55 0.84
CA GLN A 6 10.10 -16.44 -0.06
C GLN A 6 9.01 -16.35 -1.11
N LEU A 7 8.45 -15.15 -1.27
CA LEU A 7 7.39 -14.87 -2.23
C LEU A 7 7.96 -14.05 -3.39
N PHE A 8 7.79 -14.55 -4.61
CA PHE A 8 8.10 -13.85 -5.85
C PHE A 8 6.84 -13.24 -6.45
N PHE A 9 7.01 -12.33 -7.39
CA PHE A 9 5.90 -11.72 -8.12
C PHE A 9 5.97 -12.10 -9.59
N THR A 10 4.82 -12.38 -10.21
CA THR A 10 4.71 -12.60 -11.63
C THR A 10 3.35 -12.14 -12.15
N GLU A 11 3.34 -11.46 -13.27
CA GLU A 11 2.11 -11.19 -14.04
C GLU A 11 1.80 -12.32 -15.03
N ASN A 12 2.72 -13.26 -15.17
CA ASN A 12 2.56 -14.35 -16.10
C ASN A 12 1.50 -15.35 -15.60
N THR A 13 0.55 -15.65 -16.44
CA THR A 13 -0.56 -16.60 -16.18
C THR A 13 -0.39 -17.94 -16.87
N GLU A 14 0.66 -18.09 -17.71
CA GLU A 14 1.00 -19.35 -18.38
C GLU A 14 1.45 -20.41 -17.36
N ASN A 15 1.21 -21.67 -17.69
CA ASN A 15 1.61 -22.76 -16.79
C ASN A 15 3.13 -22.95 -16.69
N GLU A 16 3.88 -22.49 -17.67
CA GLU A 16 5.34 -22.52 -17.68
C GLU A 16 5.90 -21.18 -18.16
N PHE A 17 6.88 -20.63 -17.47
CA PHE A 17 7.50 -19.36 -17.83
C PHE A 17 8.97 -19.29 -17.40
N THR A 18 9.68 -18.33 -17.97
CA THR A 18 11.08 -18.06 -17.66
C THR A 18 11.19 -16.85 -16.76
N LEU A 19 11.95 -16.96 -15.69
CA LEU A 19 12.25 -15.84 -14.79
C LEU A 19 13.12 -14.80 -15.48
N SER A 20 13.03 -13.55 -15.03
CA SER A 20 13.98 -12.51 -15.43
C SER A 20 15.42 -12.92 -15.09
N SER A 21 16.39 -12.32 -15.77
CA SER A 21 17.81 -12.60 -15.49
C SER A 21 18.19 -12.26 -14.04
N GLU A 22 17.59 -11.22 -13.46
CA GLU A 22 17.81 -10.82 -12.07
C GLU A 22 17.25 -11.86 -11.10
N GLU A 23 16.01 -12.29 -11.30
CA GLU A 23 15.38 -13.32 -10.47
C GLU A 23 16.06 -14.68 -10.64
N SER A 24 16.42 -15.07 -11.86
CA SER A 24 17.18 -16.29 -12.12
C SER A 24 18.50 -16.31 -11.34
N LYS A 25 19.24 -15.21 -11.35
CA LYS A 25 20.48 -15.07 -10.58
C LYS A 25 20.20 -15.12 -9.06
N HIS A 26 19.13 -14.50 -8.60
CA HIS A 26 18.73 -14.52 -7.20
C HIS A 26 18.40 -15.96 -6.75
N VAL A 27 17.56 -16.66 -7.50
CA VAL A 27 17.15 -18.04 -7.23
C VAL A 27 18.35 -18.99 -7.19
N THR A 28 19.24 -18.91 -8.18
CA THR A 28 20.35 -19.87 -8.33
C THR A 28 21.54 -19.55 -7.43
N ARG A 29 21.95 -18.29 -7.29
CA ARG A 29 23.16 -17.90 -6.53
C ARG A 29 22.89 -17.57 -5.08
N VAL A 30 21.79 -16.85 -4.80
CA VAL A 30 21.48 -16.40 -3.44
C VAL A 30 20.72 -17.48 -2.69
N LEU A 31 19.64 -18.00 -3.27
CA LEU A 31 18.82 -19.04 -2.67
C LEU A 31 19.38 -20.45 -2.91
N ARG A 32 20.30 -20.60 -3.87
CA ARG A 32 20.94 -21.88 -4.23
C ARG A 32 19.94 -22.98 -4.61
N LYS A 33 18.82 -22.56 -5.19
CA LYS A 33 17.77 -23.45 -5.66
C LYS A 33 18.19 -24.18 -6.95
N ARG A 34 17.69 -25.42 -7.11
CA ARG A 34 18.01 -26.34 -8.21
C ARG A 34 16.74 -26.83 -8.90
N GLU A 35 16.89 -27.56 -9.98
CA GLU A 35 15.80 -28.28 -10.64
C GLU A 35 15.06 -29.17 -9.66
N GLY A 36 13.74 -29.16 -9.69
CA GLY A 36 12.86 -29.83 -8.74
C GLY A 36 12.51 -29.03 -7.49
N ASP A 37 13.26 -27.98 -7.16
CA ASP A 37 12.92 -27.12 -6.02
C ASP A 37 11.66 -26.28 -6.28
N ILE A 38 10.95 -25.96 -5.20
CA ILE A 38 9.71 -25.19 -5.24
C ILE A 38 9.98 -23.70 -5.00
N LEU A 39 9.30 -22.86 -5.78
CA LEU A 39 9.19 -21.41 -5.63
C LEU A 39 7.72 -21.02 -5.48
N ASN A 40 7.47 -19.99 -4.67
CA ASN A 40 6.14 -19.45 -4.46
C ASN A 40 6.05 -18.08 -5.14
N PHE A 41 5.01 -17.89 -5.93
CA PHE A 41 4.74 -16.62 -6.63
C PHE A 41 3.38 -16.08 -6.24
N THR A 42 3.20 -14.78 -6.40
CA THR A 42 1.89 -14.14 -6.38
C THR A 42 1.73 -13.25 -7.61
N ASN A 43 0.50 -13.09 -8.07
CA ASN A 43 0.14 -12.12 -9.10
C ASN A 43 -0.30 -10.76 -8.53
N GLY A 44 -0.28 -10.60 -7.20
CA GLY A 44 -0.77 -9.40 -6.52
C GLY A 44 -2.30 -9.20 -6.57
N LYS A 45 -3.05 -10.18 -7.11
CA LYS A 45 -4.51 -10.15 -7.26
C LYS A 45 -5.20 -11.22 -6.42
N GLY A 46 -4.51 -11.74 -5.39
CA GLY A 46 -5.04 -12.74 -4.49
C GLY A 46 -4.67 -14.18 -4.83
N GLN A 47 -3.70 -14.44 -5.70
CA GLN A 47 -3.29 -15.80 -6.02
C GLN A 47 -1.90 -16.11 -5.47
N LEU A 48 -1.77 -17.29 -4.87
CA LEU A 48 -0.51 -17.96 -4.62
C LEU A 48 -0.31 -19.04 -5.69
N LEU A 49 0.80 -18.94 -6.42
CA LEU A 49 1.21 -19.91 -7.45
C LEU A 49 2.39 -20.69 -6.92
N ILE A 50 2.24 -22.01 -6.81
CA ILE A 50 3.31 -22.92 -6.42
C ILE A 50 3.93 -23.46 -7.71
N ALA A 51 5.24 -23.28 -7.91
CA ALA A 51 5.91 -23.67 -9.13
C ALA A 51 7.20 -24.43 -8.87
N GLY A 52 7.41 -25.53 -9.60
CA GLY A 52 8.64 -26.27 -9.60
C GLY A 52 9.64 -25.74 -10.63
N ILE A 53 10.92 -25.70 -10.29
CA ILE A 53 11.99 -25.34 -11.21
C ILE A 53 12.19 -26.50 -12.19
N THR A 54 11.97 -26.24 -13.49
CA THR A 54 12.19 -27.23 -14.56
C THR A 54 13.58 -27.13 -15.18
N THR A 55 14.20 -25.95 -15.13
CA THR A 55 15.57 -25.72 -15.59
C THR A 55 16.22 -24.67 -14.72
N SER A 56 17.32 -25.02 -14.07
CA SER A 56 18.08 -24.09 -13.23
C SER A 56 19.24 -23.48 -14.01
N ASP A 57 19.04 -22.27 -14.52
CA ASP A 57 20.04 -21.49 -15.24
C ASP A 57 20.16 -20.10 -14.64
N ILE A 58 21.38 -19.58 -14.55
CA ILE A 58 21.65 -18.27 -13.91
C ILE A 58 21.00 -17.06 -14.59
N ARG A 59 20.62 -17.20 -15.86
CA ARG A 59 20.02 -16.12 -16.67
C ARG A 59 18.60 -16.44 -17.11
N LYS A 60 18.23 -17.73 -17.15
CA LYS A 60 16.99 -18.21 -17.78
C LYS A 60 16.41 -19.40 -17.01
N THR A 61 16.26 -19.26 -15.69
CA THR A 61 15.58 -20.28 -14.88
C THR A 61 14.14 -20.43 -15.36
N ARG A 62 13.71 -21.66 -15.66
CA ARG A 62 12.34 -21.98 -16.05
C ARG A 62 11.60 -22.61 -14.89
N VAL A 63 10.34 -22.26 -14.76
CA VAL A 63 9.44 -22.79 -13.73
C VAL A 63 8.13 -23.25 -14.35
N ARG A 64 7.54 -24.29 -13.76
CA ARG A 64 6.21 -24.78 -14.13
C ARG A 64 5.30 -24.72 -12.92
N ILE A 65 4.16 -24.05 -13.08
CA ILE A 65 3.13 -23.95 -12.04
C ILE A 65 2.49 -25.33 -11.86
N SER A 66 2.56 -25.83 -10.63
CA SER A 66 1.92 -27.09 -10.21
C SER A 66 0.58 -26.86 -9.54
N GLU A 67 0.41 -25.71 -8.86
CA GLU A 67 -0.80 -25.41 -8.11
C GLU A 67 -1.08 -23.89 -8.10
N LYS A 68 -2.38 -23.54 -8.15
CA LYS A 68 -2.89 -22.17 -8.02
C LYS A 68 -3.88 -22.15 -6.86
N ILE A 69 -3.62 -21.33 -5.86
CA ILE A 69 -4.43 -21.23 -4.66
C ILE A 69 -4.96 -19.80 -4.53
N GLU A 70 -6.26 -19.64 -4.46
CA GLU A 70 -6.87 -18.35 -4.14
C GLU A 70 -6.62 -18.00 -2.67
N LYS A 71 -6.18 -16.80 -2.41
CA LYS A 71 -5.92 -16.25 -1.08
C LYS A 71 -6.79 -15.03 -0.85
N GLU A 72 -7.61 -15.11 0.16
CA GLU A 72 -8.37 -13.96 0.62
C GLU A 72 -7.46 -12.86 1.20
N LYS A 73 -7.95 -11.64 1.25
CA LYS A 73 -7.27 -10.57 1.97
C LYS A 73 -7.16 -10.93 3.45
N GLN A 74 -6.04 -10.54 4.07
CA GLN A 74 -5.81 -10.79 5.51
C GLN A 74 -6.65 -9.88 6.42
N HIS A 75 -7.43 -8.96 5.82
CA HIS A 75 -8.31 -8.04 6.52
C HIS A 75 -9.68 -7.99 5.84
N ASN A 76 -10.72 -7.63 6.60
CA ASN A 76 -12.12 -7.61 6.17
C ASN A 76 -12.68 -6.19 5.97
N TYR A 77 -11.80 -5.21 5.79
CA TYR A 77 -12.13 -3.81 5.51
C TYR A 77 -11.55 -3.39 4.15
N TYR A 78 -11.99 -2.24 3.66
CA TYR A 78 -11.36 -1.51 2.57
C TYR A 78 -10.86 -0.16 3.09
N LEU A 79 -9.58 0.08 2.99
CA LEU A 79 -8.94 1.32 3.44
C LEU A 79 -8.28 2.04 2.29
N HIS A 80 -8.73 3.27 2.06
CA HIS A 80 -8.10 4.22 1.14
C HIS A 80 -7.49 5.37 1.94
N ILE A 81 -6.20 5.61 1.80
CA ILE A 81 -5.52 6.79 2.35
C ILE A 81 -5.17 7.74 1.21
N ALA A 82 -5.74 8.93 1.24
CA ALA A 82 -5.34 10.03 0.39
C ALA A 82 -4.39 10.94 1.18
N ILE A 83 -3.11 10.95 0.84
CA ILE A 83 -2.04 11.53 1.65
C ILE A 83 -1.16 12.47 0.82
N ALA A 84 -0.83 13.63 1.37
CA ALA A 84 0.11 14.53 0.73
C ALA A 84 1.52 13.93 0.69
N PRO A 85 2.21 13.95 -0.47
CA PRO A 85 3.60 13.55 -0.55
C PRO A 85 4.48 14.45 0.32
N THR A 86 5.32 13.84 1.14
CA THR A 86 6.23 14.58 2.01
C THR A 86 7.34 15.28 1.20
N LYS A 87 7.88 16.39 1.71
CA LYS A 87 9.02 17.09 1.11
C LYS A 87 10.19 16.13 0.85
N ASN A 88 10.55 15.32 1.84
CA ASN A 88 11.51 14.21 1.69
C ASN A 88 10.75 12.94 1.29
N MET A 89 10.97 12.49 0.04
CA MET A 89 10.31 11.31 -0.51
C MET A 89 10.64 10.03 0.25
N ASP A 90 11.78 9.91 0.91
CA ASP A 90 12.11 8.70 1.69
C ASP A 90 11.08 8.44 2.81
N ARG A 91 10.50 9.50 3.37
CA ARG A 91 9.43 9.39 4.37
C ARG A 91 8.12 8.91 3.76
N PHE A 92 7.78 9.44 2.57
CA PHE A 92 6.60 8.98 1.84
C PHE A 92 6.76 7.51 1.42
N GLU A 93 7.94 7.13 0.95
CA GLU A 93 8.28 5.75 0.60
C GLU A 93 8.20 4.82 1.81
N TRP A 94 8.68 5.27 2.98
CA TRP A 94 8.54 4.55 4.24
C TRP A 94 7.05 4.36 4.63
N PHE A 95 6.22 5.39 4.44
CA PHE A 95 4.77 5.25 4.62
C PHE A 95 4.20 4.18 3.70
N LEU A 96 4.53 4.19 2.40
CA LEU A 96 4.05 3.19 1.44
C LEU A 96 4.42 1.77 1.88
N GLU A 97 5.67 1.57 2.29
CA GLU A 97 6.16 0.29 2.78
C GLU A 97 5.35 -0.18 4.01
N LYS A 98 5.28 0.64 5.06
CA LYS A 98 4.64 0.23 6.33
C LYS A 98 3.12 0.14 6.22
N ALA A 99 2.47 0.99 5.45
CA ALA A 99 1.05 0.89 5.17
C ALA A 99 0.71 -0.44 4.47
N THR A 100 1.56 -0.88 3.53
CA THR A 100 1.41 -2.17 2.85
C THR A 100 1.60 -3.34 3.82
N GLU A 101 2.61 -3.29 4.69
CA GLU A 101 2.86 -4.31 5.70
C GLU A 101 1.69 -4.46 6.69
N ILE A 102 1.09 -3.35 7.13
CA ILE A 102 -0.06 -3.38 8.06
C ILE A 102 -1.31 -3.87 7.34
N GLY A 103 -1.67 -3.27 6.22
CA GLY A 103 -2.84 -3.63 5.42
C GLY A 103 -3.59 -2.38 4.95
N ILE A 104 -3.39 -2.02 3.71
CA ILE A 104 -4.06 -0.94 3.00
C ILE A 104 -4.50 -1.44 1.62
N ASP A 105 -5.58 -0.89 1.08
CA ASP A 105 -6.10 -1.29 -0.23
C ASP A 105 -5.77 -0.26 -1.31
N GLU A 106 -5.82 1.02 -0.98
CA GLU A 106 -5.64 2.08 -1.97
C GLU A 106 -4.92 3.29 -1.38
N ILE A 107 -4.03 3.88 -2.15
CA ILE A 107 -3.28 5.08 -1.80
C ILE A 107 -3.40 6.09 -2.93
N THR A 108 -3.75 7.34 -2.60
CA THR A 108 -3.75 8.44 -3.55
C THR A 108 -2.86 9.57 -3.03
N PRO A 109 -1.76 9.91 -3.72
CA PRO A 109 -1.02 11.12 -3.41
C PRO A 109 -1.87 12.35 -3.75
N ILE A 110 -2.17 13.21 -2.76
CA ILE A 110 -2.96 14.44 -2.97
C ILE A 110 -2.08 15.69 -2.84
N ILE A 111 -2.20 16.59 -3.80
CA ILE A 111 -1.45 17.85 -3.80
C ILE A 111 -2.33 18.94 -3.18
N CYS A 112 -2.01 19.32 -1.95
CA CYS A 112 -2.69 20.33 -1.15
C CYS A 112 -2.05 21.70 -1.32
N HIS A 113 -2.69 22.74 -0.79
CA HIS A 113 -2.21 24.13 -0.83
C HIS A 113 -0.79 24.27 -0.27
N HIS A 114 -0.51 23.66 0.88
CA HIS A 114 0.79 23.72 1.54
C HIS A 114 1.75 22.59 1.14
N SER A 115 1.44 21.83 0.08
CA SER A 115 2.35 20.77 -0.42
C SER A 115 3.61 21.37 -1.04
N GLU A 116 4.76 21.09 -0.45
CA GLU A 116 6.06 21.44 -1.03
C GLU A 116 6.41 20.50 -2.20
N ARG A 117 6.02 19.23 -2.11
CA ARG A 117 6.22 18.22 -3.14
C ARG A 117 4.99 18.10 -4.03
N LYS A 118 5.16 18.32 -5.33
CA LYS A 118 4.07 18.26 -6.32
C LYS A 118 4.21 17.11 -7.33
N VAL A 119 5.35 16.42 -7.32
CA VAL A 119 5.62 15.35 -8.27
C VAL A 119 5.96 14.07 -7.51
N VAL A 120 5.26 12.99 -7.85
CA VAL A 120 5.48 11.64 -7.35
C VAL A 120 5.90 10.73 -8.50
N LYS A 121 6.99 9.99 -8.34
CA LYS A 121 7.44 9.00 -9.32
C LYS A 121 6.72 7.68 -9.06
N THR A 122 5.56 7.50 -9.67
CA THR A 122 4.65 6.37 -9.47
C THR A 122 5.32 5.01 -9.66
N GLU A 123 6.20 4.88 -10.67
CA GLU A 123 6.94 3.62 -10.90
C GLU A 123 7.83 3.22 -9.72
N ARG A 124 8.53 4.20 -9.11
CA ARG A 124 9.37 3.93 -7.92
C ARG A 124 8.51 3.54 -6.73
N CYS A 125 7.41 4.24 -6.51
CA CYS A 125 6.46 3.94 -5.44
C CYS A 125 5.84 2.53 -5.61
N ASN A 126 5.43 2.15 -6.82
CA ASN A 126 4.91 0.82 -7.10
C ASN A 126 5.93 -0.29 -6.81
N ARG A 127 7.22 -0.06 -7.09
CA ARG A 127 8.28 -1.02 -6.73
C ARG A 127 8.39 -1.21 -5.21
N ILE A 128 8.18 -0.15 -4.43
CA ILE A 128 8.19 -0.22 -2.96
C ILE A 128 6.99 -1.03 -2.46
N LEU A 129 5.79 -0.74 -2.95
CA LEU A 129 4.58 -1.50 -2.61
C LEU A 129 4.75 -2.99 -2.93
N LEU A 130 5.28 -3.31 -4.12
CA LEU A 130 5.54 -4.68 -4.53
C LEU A 130 6.57 -5.38 -3.63
N SER A 131 7.63 -4.69 -3.25
CA SER A 131 8.64 -5.22 -2.33
C SER A 131 8.05 -5.48 -0.94
N ALA A 132 7.29 -4.52 -0.40
CA ALA A 132 6.62 -4.64 0.90
C ALA A 132 5.57 -5.76 0.91
N MET A 133 4.78 -5.89 -0.16
CA MET A 133 3.81 -6.98 -0.33
C MET A 133 4.50 -8.35 -0.28
N LYS A 134 5.59 -8.53 -1.03
CA LYS A 134 6.35 -9.79 -1.04
C LYS A 134 6.96 -10.10 0.33
N GLN A 135 7.57 -9.10 0.97
CA GLN A 135 8.23 -9.25 2.27
C GLN A 135 7.23 -9.59 3.37
N SER A 136 6.04 -8.98 3.35
CA SER A 136 4.97 -9.24 4.32
C SER A 136 4.08 -10.44 3.98
N LEU A 137 4.44 -11.22 2.95
CA LEU A 137 3.72 -12.41 2.48
C LEU A 137 2.24 -12.14 2.19
N LYS A 138 1.94 -10.99 1.61
CA LYS A 138 0.61 -10.62 1.15
C LYS A 138 0.43 -11.00 -0.31
N TYR A 139 -0.81 -11.28 -0.71
CA TYR A 139 -1.15 -11.74 -2.06
C TYR A 139 -1.95 -10.68 -2.84
N HIS A 140 -2.29 -9.56 -2.20
CA HIS A 140 -3.00 -8.43 -2.81
C HIS A 140 -2.10 -7.19 -2.77
N LEU A 141 -1.77 -6.68 -3.96
CA LEU A 141 -0.99 -5.46 -4.09
C LEU A 141 -1.91 -4.25 -3.87
N PRO A 142 -1.58 -3.32 -2.97
CA PRO A 142 -2.32 -2.09 -2.84
C PRO A 142 -2.30 -1.28 -4.13
N LYS A 143 -3.44 -0.66 -4.47
CA LYS A 143 -3.53 0.23 -5.62
C LYS A 143 -2.89 1.58 -5.28
N LEU A 144 -1.94 2.04 -6.09
CA LEU A 144 -1.41 3.39 -6.05
C LEU A 144 -1.99 4.19 -7.21
N ASN A 145 -2.70 5.25 -6.90
CA ASN A 145 -3.20 6.19 -7.91
C ASN A 145 -2.13 7.22 -8.30
N GLU A 146 -2.31 7.83 -9.47
CA GLU A 146 -1.53 9.01 -9.84
C GLU A 146 -1.81 10.18 -8.88
N ALA A 147 -0.82 11.05 -8.74
CA ALA A 147 -0.98 12.25 -7.93
C ALA A 147 -2.05 13.17 -8.52
N ILE A 148 -2.96 13.63 -7.67
CA ILE A 148 -4.09 14.47 -8.06
C ILE A 148 -4.18 15.69 -7.15
N SER A 149 -4.73 16.82 -7.63
CA SER A 149 -4.96 17.99 -6.77
C SER A 149 -6.03 17.67 -5.71
N PHE A 150 -5.89 18.26 -4.51
CA PHE A 150 -6.94 18.16 -3.48
C PHE A 150 -8.33 18.55 -4.02
N LYS A 151 -8.39 19.64 -4.81
CA LYS A 151 -9.65 20.16 -5.39
C LYS A 151 -10.33 19.16 -6.33
N ASP A 152 -9.57 18.37 -7.07
CA ASP A 152 -10.13 17.38 -7.98
C ASP A 152 -10.42 16.08 -7.26
N PHE A 153 -9.58 15.67 -6.30
CA PHE A 153 -9.80 14.50 -5.49
C PHE A 153 -11.11 14.58 -4.68
N ILE A 154 -11.38 15.73 -4.06
CA ILE A 154 -12.54 15.92 -3.18
C ILE A 154 -13.89 15.84 -3.90
N LYS A 155 -13.92 16.01 -5.23
CA LYS A 155 -15.13 15.90 -6.07
C LYS A 155 -15.52 14.43 -6.34
N GLY A 156 -14.62 13.50 -6.06
CA GLY A 156 -14.88 12.08 -6.30
C GLY A 156 -15.84 11.49 -5.26
N ASP A 157 -16.72 10.62 -5.74
CA ASP A 157 -17.60 9.88 -4.85
C ASP A 157 -16.83 8.76 -4.13
N PHE A 158 -17.18 8.56 -2.86
CA PHE A 158 -16.71 7.45 -2.07
C PHE A 158 -17.86 6.87 -1.25
N ASP A 159 -18.20 5.62 -1.52
CA ASP A 159 -19.18 4.87 -0.76
C ASP A 159 -18.53 4.29 0.51
N GLY A 160 -18.71 4.98 1.64
CA GLY A 160 -18.11 4.65 2.93
C GLY A 160 -17.86 5.87 3.82
N SER A 161 -17.24 5.63 4.96
CA SER A 161 -16.91 6.71 5.88
C SER A 161 -15.71 7.53 5.40
N LYS A 162 -15.85 8.84 5.45
CA LYS A 162 -14.86 9.83 5.00
C LYS A 162 -14.32 10.61 6.20
N TYR A 163 -13.01 10.62 6.39
CA TYR A 163 -12.34 11.29 7.51
C TYR A 163 -11.24 12.24 7.03
N LEU A 164 -11.08 13.34 7.76
CA LEU A 164 -10.02 14.33 7.56
C LEU A 164 -9.21 14.46 8.84
N ALA A 165 -7.93 14.09 8.81
CA ALA A 165 -7.01 14.28 9.94
C ALA A 165 -6.22 15.58 9.75
N HIS A 166 -6.43 16.56 10.64
CA HIS A 166 -5.80 17.88 10.59
C HIS A 166 -5.46 18.40 12.00
N CYS A 167 -4.59 19.41 12.11
CA CYS A 167 -4.14 19.97 13.38
C CYS A 167 -4.92 21.21 13.83
N GLU A 168 -5.70 21.86 12.93
CA GLU A 168 -6.49 23.05 13.26
C GLU A 168 -7.40 22.84 14.47
N LYS A 169 -7.62 23.89 15.26
CA LYS A 169 -8.47 23.84 16.45
C LYS A 169 -9.93 23.59 16.06
N GLY A 170 -10.65 22.86 16.89
CA GLY A 170 -12.07 22.54 16.66
C GLY A 170 -12.44 21.19 17.25
N GLU A 171 -13.71 20.87 17.21
CA GLU A 171 -14.21 19.56 17.62
C GLU A 171 -13.76 18.49 16.65
N LYS A 172 -13.18 17.44 17.19
CA LYS A 172 -12.71 16.26 16.42
C LYS A 172 -13.08 14.99 17.15
N ILE A 173 -13.47 14.01 16.39
CA ILE A 173 -13.73 12.67 16.91
C ILE A 173 -12.38 11.92 16.94
N GLU A 174 -12.09 11.20 18.01
CA GLU A 174 -10.93 10.31 17.99
C GLU A 174 -11.18 9.15 17.01
N LEU A 175 -10.35 9.00 15.98
CA LEU A 175 -10.52 7.95 14.95
C LEU A 175 -10.69 6.55 15.57
N ARG A 176 -9.99 6.25 16.67
CA ARG A 176 -10.09 4.97 17.38
C ARG A 176 -11.47 4.71 18.01
N LYS A 177 -12.28 5.76 18.27
CA LYS A 177 -13.64 5.64 18.85
C LYS A 177 -14.74 5.52 17.81
N GLU A 178 -14.43 5.82 16.54
CA GLU A 178 -15.38 5.62 15.46
C GLU A 178 -15.72 4.14 15.27
N LYS A 179 -16.93 3.86 14.82
CA LYS A 179 -17.34 2.48 14.53
C LYS A 179 -16.50 1.90 13.40
N LYS A 180 -16.31 0.57 13.44
CA LYS A 180 -15.69 -0.15 12.34
C LYS A 180 -16.62 -0.09 11.13
N GLU A 181 -16.12 0.50 10.04
CA GLU A 181 -16.82 0.55 8.78
C GLU A 181 -16.15 -0.37 7.76
N LYS A 182 -16.96 -0.90 6.85
CA LYS A 182 -16.42 -1.78 5.79
C LYS A 182 -15.52 -1.03 4.82
N ARG A 183 -15.80 0.24 4.57
CA ARG A 183 -15.04 1.09 3.64
C ARG A 183 -14.72 2.42 4.30
N THR A 184 -13.47 2.79 4.28
CA THR A 184 -12.98 4.02 4.93
C THR A 184 -12.02 4.76 4.01
N LEU A 185 -12.23 6.06 3.88
CA LEU A 185 -11.31 7.00 3.22
C LEU A 185 -10.80 8.01 4.24
N ILE A 186 -9.48 8.20 4.31
CA ILE A 186 -8.87 9.16 5.24
C ILE A 186 -7.95 10.11 4.47
N LEU A 187 -8.11 11.41 4.68
CA LEU A 187 -7.24 12.46 4.17
C LEU A 187 -6.16 12.79 5.20
N ILE A 188 -4.90 12.81 4.75
CA ILE A 188 -3.73 13.20 5.55
C ILE A 188 -3.00 14.34 4.84
N GLY A 189 -2.90 15.49 5.49
CA GLY A 189 -2.30 16.70 4.94
C GLY A 189 -0.76 16.67 4.85
N PRO A 190 -0.18 17.69 4.18
CA PRO A 190 1.27 17.91 4.13
C PRO A 190 1.82 18.37 5.49
N GLU A 191 3.13 18.60 5.57
CA GLU A 191 3.78 19.11 6.78
C GLU A 191 3.22 20.47 7.27
N GLY A 192 2.70 21.29 6.35
CA GLY A 192 2.03 22.57 6.62
C GLY A 192 0.53 22.45 6.88
N ASP A 193 0.01 21.24 7.01
CA ASP A 193 -1.42 20.92 7.17
C ASP A 193 -2.28 21.35 5.95
N PHE A 194 -3.56 21.05 6.00
CA PHE A 194 -4.56 21.60 5.07
C PHE A 194 -4.78 23.09 5.35
N SER A 195 -5.05 23.86 4.31
CA SER A 195 -5.51 25.22 4.49
C SER A 195 -6.94 25.26 5.08
N PRO A 196 -7.35 26.35 5.76
CA PRO A 196 -8.73 26.48 6.26
C PRO A 196 -9.78 26.22 5.16
N THR A 197 -9.54 26.75 3.96
CA THR A 197 -10.43 26.54 2.82
C THR A 197 -10.54 25.07 2.41
N GLU A 198 -9.43 24.31 2.45
CA GLU A 198 -9.46 22.88 2.14
C GLU A 198 -10.23 22.09 3.21
N ILE A 199 -10.08 22.47 4.47
CA ILE A 199 -10.85 21.87 5.57
C ILE A 199 -12.34 22.12 5.35
N ASP A 200 -12.74 23.37 5.09
CA ASP A 200 -14.15 23.75 4.86
C ASP A 200 -14.75 22.97 3.66
N ILE A 201 -13.99 22.86 2.55
CA ILE A 201 -14.41 22.09 1.39
C ILE A 201 -14.58 20.61 1.76
N ALA A 202 -13.67 20.02 2.54
CA ALA A 202 -13.78 18.62 2.95
C ALA A 202 -15.02 18.40 3.82
N LEU A 203 -15.30 19.29 4.77
CA LEU A 203 -16.49 19.24 5.63
C LEU A 203 -17.80 19.35 4.81
N GLN A 204 -17.84 20.24 3.81
CA GLN A 204 -18.97 20.35 2.89
C GLN A 204 -19.18 19.09 2.04
N ASN A 205 -18.11 18.30 1.81
CA ASN A 205 -18.16 17.01 1.13
C ASN A 205 -18.28 15.83 2.11
N GLU A 206 -18.84 16.06 3.30
CA GLU A 206 -19.19 15.06 4.32
C GLU A 206 -17.98 14.35 4.95
N PHE A 207 -16.77 14.90 4.86
CA PHE A 207 -15.66 14.42 5.64
C PHE A 207 -15.83 14.82 7.11
N LYS A 208 -15.54 13.90 8.02
CA LYS A 208 -15.55 14.18 9.46
C LYS A 208 -14.14 14.48 9.94
N SER A 209 -13.98 15.56 10.69
CA SER A 209 -12.71 15.90 11.34
C SER A 209 -12.36 14.87 12.40
N VAL A 210 -11.15 14.27 12.30
CA VAL A 210 -10.69 13.27 13.26
C VAL A 210 -9.35 13.63 13.87
N SER A 211 -9.16 13.18 15.11
CA SER A 211 -7.88 13.18 15.81
C SER A 211 -7.26 11.80 15.79
N LEU A 212 -5.96 11.73 15.54
CA LEU A 212 -5.15 10.51 15.61
C LEU A 212 -4.44 10.35 16.97
N GLY A 213 -4.77 11.21 17.93
CA GLY A 213 -4.17 11.24 19.27
C GLY A 213 -3.79 12.66 19.69
N ASN A 214 -3.15 12.79 20.86
CA ASN A 214 -2.86 14.09 21.46
C ASN A 214 -1.53 14.71 21.00
N SER A 215 -0.69 13.95 20.29
CA SER A 215 0.62 14.41 19.83
C SER A 215 0.56 14.92 18.40
N ARG A 216 1.37 15.96 18.11
CA ARG A 216 1.57 16.39 16.72
C ARG A 216 2.40 15.33 15.99
N LEU A 217 1.81 14.73 14.97
CA LEU A 217 2.45 13.72 14.14
C LEU A 217 2.99 14.33 12.85
N ARG A 218 4.04 13.75 12.31
CA ARG A 218 4.46 14.02 10.94
C ARG A 218 3.50 13.34 9.97
N THR A 219 3.44 13.83 8.73
CA THR A 219 2.54 13.31 7.68
C THR A 219 2.63 11.79 7.52
N GLU A 220 3.83 11.25 7.36
CA GLU A 220 4.05 9.80 7.24
C GLU A 220 3.61 9.03 8.49
N THR A 221 3.87 9.60 9.67
CA THR A 221 3.47 8.99 10.95
C THR A 221 1.95 9.03 11.11
N ALA A 222 1.31 10.14 10.75
CA ALA A 222 -0.15 10.27 10.78
C ALA A 222 -0.80 9.22 9.84
N GLY A 223 -0.25 9.03 8.65
CA GLY A 223 -0.68 7.99 7.73
C GLY A 223 -0.59 6.59 8.34
N ILE A 224 0.54 6.24 8.95
CA ILE A 224 0.71 4.93 9.60
C ILE A 224 -0.24 4.74 10.79
N VAL A 225 -0.38 5.75 11.65
CA VAL A 225 -1.32 5.69 12.79
C VAL A 225 -2.76 5.51 12.30
N ALA A 226 -3.15 6.20 11.21
CA ALA A 226 -4.47 6.04 10.60
C ALA A 226 -4.68 4.60 10.10
N VAL A 227 -3.73 4.05 9.32
CA VAL A 227 -3.78 2.66 8.82
C VAL A 227 -3.87 1.68 9.98
N HIS A 228 -2.99 1.80 10.98
CA HIS A 228 -2.99 0.91 12.12
C HIS A 228 -4.29 0.99 12.92
N THR A 229 -4.81 2.19 13.16
CA THR A 229 -6.09 2.37 13.88
C THR A 229 -7.24 1.63 13.21
N ILE A 230 -7.31 1.64 11.88
CA ILE A 230 -8.35 0.91 11.15
C ILE A 230 -8.09 -0.60 11.17
N SER A 231 -6.83 -1.02 11.10
CA SER A 231 -6.47 -2.45 11.05
C SER A 231 -6.78 -3.23 12.34
N ILE A 232 -6.79 -2.56 13.49
CA ILE A 232 -7.04 -3.20 14.79
C ILE A 232 -8.49 -3.10 15.27
N LYS A 233 -9.38 -2.45 14.49
CA LYS A 233 -10.82 -2.41 14.72
C LYS A 233 -11.46 -3.69 14.16
#